data_996e6099b6bed112c8f540daf51fb694
#
_entry.id   996e6099b6bed112c8f540daf51fb694
#
_cell.length_a   1.000
_cell.length_b   1.000
_cell.length_c   1.000
_cell.angle_alpha   90.00
_cell.angle_beta   90.00
_cell.angle_gamma   90.00
#
_symmetry.space_group_name_H-M   'P 1'
#
loop_
_entity.id
_entity.type
_entity.pdbx_description
1 polymer ?
#
loop_
_entity_poly.entity_id
_entity_poly.type
_entity_poly.pdbx_seq_one_letter_code
_entity_poly.pdbx_strand_id
1 'polypeptide(L)'
;TGRNYGDKVSESLSYNIRGWLTGVESQHFSQTLHYVDGVGVPCYNGNISSMIWHSGSEAGLRGYKFTYDGFSRLKDAIYGEGEQLSNNLNRFNEQVTGYDKNGNILGLLRYGQTNTMSYGLIDNLNLVYNGNQLESVNDNATGHVFGNGMEFKDGASKEIEYEYDVNGNLTKDLNKKIADIQYNCLNLPEKVQFEGGNSISYLYAADGTKLRTTYKTGNATTITDYCGNAIYENGVLIKVLTEDGYITVSNNQFHYFIQDHQGNNRVVVAQNGTVEEVNDYYPFGGLLSSSLSNNVQPYKYNGKELNRDNGLDWYDYGARMYDAS
;
A
#
# COMPACT_ATOMS: atom_id res chain seq x y z
N THR A 1 6.67 7.38 24.83
CA THR A 1 7.95 6.78 24.37
C THR A 1 8.36 7.45 23.07
N GLY A 2 9.65 7.75 22.93
CA GLY A 2 10.20 8.44 21.75
C GLY A 2 11.26 7.61 21.07
N ARG A 3 11.41 7.80 19.76
CA ARG A 3 12.51 7.29 18.94
C ARG A 3 13.29 8.49 18.39
N ASN A 4 14.58 8.35 18.25
CA ASN A 4 15.43 9.36 17.62
C ASN A 4 16.17 8.72 16.45
N TYR A 5 16.05 9.35 15.30
CA TYR A 5 16.70 8.94 14.06
C TYR A 5 17.86 9.92 13.77
N GLY A 6 19.05 9.57 14.23
CA GLY A 6 20.17 10.52 14.24
C GLY A 6 19.81 11.78 15.06
N ASP A 7 20.44 12.90 14.73
CA ASP A 7 20.18 14.19 15.40
C ASP A 7 19.09 15.04 14.72
N LYS A 8 18.38 14.48 13.70
CA LYS A 8 17.52 15.27 12.81
C LYS A 8 16.04 14.91 12.85
N VAL A 9 15.68 13.71 13.24
CA VAL A 9 14.29 13.28 13.32
C VAL A 9 14.04 12.64 14.68
N SER A 10 13.09 13.20 15.41
CA SER A 10 12.57 12.62 16.65
C SER A 10 11.09 12.30 16.47
N GLU A 11 10.67 11.17 17.00
CA GLU A 11 9.29 10.73 17.03
C GLU A 11 8.84 10.48 18.45
N SER A 12 7.64 10.91 18.80
CA SER A 12 6.99 10.62 20.07
C SER A 12 5.68 9.88 19.88
N LEU A 13 5.43 8.92 20.76
CA LEU A 13 4.24 8.06 20.74
C LEU A 13 3.42 8.30 22.02
N SER A 14 2.13 8.53 21.84
CA SER A 14 1.15 8.73 22.93
C SER A 14 0.16 7.58 23.00
N TYR A 15 -0.25 7.21 24.20
CA TYR A 15 -1.16 6.08 24.44
C TYR A 15 -2.25 6.47 25.44
N ASN A 16 -3.42 5.87 25.30
CA ASN A 16 -4.48 5.99 26.30
C ASN A 16 -4.28 5.02 27.48
N ILE A 17 -5.19 5.06 28.47
CA ILE A 17 -5.14 4.20 29.66
C ILE A 17 -5.28 2.69 29.35
N ARG A 18 -5.75 2.33 28.16
CA ARG A 18 -5.86 0.94 27.68
C ARG A 18 -4.63 0.47 26.92
N GLY A 19 -3.61 1.33 26.79
CA GLY A 19 -2.42 1.06 26.01
C GLY A 19 -2.63 1.16 24.48
N TRP A 20 -3.75 1.72 24.03
CA TRP A 20 -3.98 1.98 22.62
C TRP A 20 -3.24 3.24 22.19
N LEU A 21 -2.56 3.18 21.05
CA LEU A 21 -1.86 4.32 20.48
C LEU A 21 -2.86 5.42 20.11
N THR A 22 -2.63 6.64 20.60
CA THR A 22 -3.49 7.79 20.32
C THR A 22 -2.79 8.86 19.47
N GLY A 23 -1.47 8.80 19.39
CA GLY A 23 -0.72 9.79 18.60
C GLY A 23 0.68 9.33 18.22
N VAL A 24 1.07 9.74 17.05
CA VAL A 24 2.45 9.74 16.53
C VAL A 24 2.77 11.18 16.18
N GLU A 25 3.89 11.70 16.67
CA GLU A 25 4.29 13.09 16.45
C GLU A 25 5.76 13.17 16.08
N SER A 26 6.05 13.77 14.93
CA SER A 26 7.39 14.11 14.47
C SER A 26 7.39 15.45 13.73
N GLN A 27 8.57 15.94 13.36
CA GLN A 27 8.70 17.20 12.60
C GLN A 27 8.00 17.15 11.23
N HIS A 28 7.96 15.98 10.58
CA HIS A 28 7.49 15.84 9.20
C HIS A 28 6.22 14.99 9.06
N PHE A 29 5.75 14.41 10.17
CA PHE A 29 4.52 13.62 10.18
C PHE A 29 3.90 13.67 11.56
N SER A 30 2.60 13.88 11.62
CA SER A 30 1.81 13.69 12.82
C SER A 30 0.55 12.89 12.52
N GLN A 31 0.12 12.09 13.50
CA GLN A 31 -1.12 11.32 13.42
C GLN A 31 -1.81 11.29 14.77
N THR A 32 -3.10 11.55 14.77
CA THR A 32 -3.98 11.37 15.94
C THR A 32 -5.01 10.30 15.65
N LEU A 33 -5.12 9.32 16.56
CA LEU A 33 -6.07 8.21 16.47
C LEU A 33 -7.13 8.37 17.56
N HIS A 34 -8.38 8.40 17.17
CA HIS A 34 -9.54 8.49 18.03
C HIS A 34 -10.28 7.14 18.08
N TYR A 35 -10.82 6.81 19.25
CA TYR A 35 -11.56 5.57 19.49
C TYR A 35 -12.98 5.87 19.98
N VAL A 36 -13.09 6.51 21.14
CA VAL A 36 -14.38 6.85 21.79
C VAL A 36 -14.68 8.34 21.72
N ASP A 37 -13.72 9.11 21.29
CA ASP A 37 -13.73 10.56 21.12
C ASP A 37 -13.50 10.93 19.64
N GLY A 38 -13.31 12.23 19.36
CA GLY A 38 -13.07 12.73 18.01
C GLY A 38 -14.37 12.90 17.21
N VAL A 39 -14.21 12.91 15.88
CA VAL A 39 -15.29 13.26 14.93
C VAL A 39 -15.99 12.04 14.30
N GLY A 40 -15.55 10.83 14.64
CA GLY A 40 -16.15 9.57 14.20
C GLY A 40 -17.23 9.05 15.13
N VAL A 41 -17.83 7.91 14.77
CA VAL A 41 -18.74 7.18 15.64
C VAL A 41 -17.92 6.48 16.73
N PRO A 42 -18.19 6.68 18.04
CA PRO A 42 -17.40 6.07 19.11
C PRO A 42 -17.30 4.54 19.02
N CYS A 43 -16.09 4.01 19.12
CA CYS A 43 -15.77 2.58 19.10
C CYS A 43 -15.13 2.17 20.43
N TYR A 44 -15.82 1.33 21.20
CA TYR A 44 -15.37 0.90 22.54
C TYR A 44 -14.59 -0.41 22.54
N ASN A 45 -14.50 -1.07 21.38
CA ASN A 45 -13.87 -2.37 21.17
C ASN A 45 -12.41 -2.28 20.70
N GLY A 46 -11.87 -1.08 20.52
CA GLY A 46 -10.51 -0.84 20.03
C GLY A 46 -10.42 -0.52 18.55
N ASN A 47 -11.54 -0.53 17.82
CA ASN A 47 -11.58 -0.01 16.45
C ASN A 47 -11.36 1.51 16.47
N ILE A 48 -10.61 2.01 15.50
CA ILE A 48 -10.37 3.45 15.33
C ILE A 48 -11.65 4.09 14.77
N SER A 49 -12.20 5.07 15.47
CA SER A 49 -13.41 5.80 15.03
C SER A 49 -13.10 6.87 14.00
N SER A 50 -11.96 7.54 14.16
CA SER A 50 -11.42 8.49 13.20
C SER A 50 -9.91 8.62 13.37
N MET A 51 -9.24 9.01 12.29
CA MET A 51 -7.83 9.39 12.33
C MET A 51 -7.61 10.69 11.58
N ILE A 52 -6.66 11.49 12.09
CA ILE A 52 -6.25 12.75 11.46
C ILE A 52 -4.74 12.70 11.33
N TRP A 53 -4.22 13.14 10.19
CA TRP A 53 -2.77 13.20 9.99
C TRP A 53 -2.36 14.44 9.22
N HIS A 54 -1.07 14.73 9.34
CA HIS A 54 -0.34 15.71 8.56
C HIS A 54 0.93 15.05 8.02
N SER A 55 1.26 15.24 6.76
CA SER A 55 2.43 14.62 6.11
C SER A 55 3.27 15.65 5.38
N GLY A 56 4.58 15.57 5.53
CA GLY A 56 5.56 16.39 4.80
C GLY A 56 5.48 17.87 5.14
N SER A 57 5.47 18.72 4.12
CA SER A 57 5.38 20.18 4.24
C SER A 57 3.98 20.73 3.93
N GLU A 58 2.99 19.86 3.78
CA GLU A 58 1.61 20.31 3.49
C GLU A 58 1.01 21.02 4.72
N ALA A 59 0.31 22.14 4.50
CA ALA A 59 -0.26 22.93 5.59
C ALA A 59 -1.59 22.37 6.13
N GLY A 60 -2.14 21.32 5.51
CA GLY A 60 -3.50 20.83 5.78
C GLY A 60 -3.55 19.54 6.58
N LEU A 61 -4.43 19.47 7.56
CA LEU A 61 -4.82 18.24 8.21
C LEU A 61 -5.75 17.44 7.31
N ARG A 62 -5.51 16.14 7.19
CA ARG A 62 -6.30 15.17 6.45
C ARG A 62 -6.76 14.07 7.39
N GLY A 63 -7.81 13.35 7.02
CA GLY A 63 -8.23 12.23 7.86
C GLY A 63 -9.37 11.42 7.29
N TYR A 64 -9.70 10.39 8.06
CA TYR A 64 -10.82 9.49 7.82
C TYR A 64 -11.73 9.38 9.03
N LYS A 65 -13.04 9.30 8.77
CA LYS A 65 -14.05 8.79 9.71
C LYS A 65 -14.38 7.38 9.31
N PHE A 66 -14.31 6.44 10.25
CA PHE A 66 -14.54 5.02 9.97
C PHE A 66 -15.88 4.55 10.48
N THR A 67 -16.50 3.65 9.75
CA THR A 67 -17.61 2.81 10.23
C THR A 67 -17.29 1.34 10.01
N TYR A 68 -17.86 0.50 10.85
CA TYR A 68 -17.64 -0.95 10.84
C TYR A 68 -18.96 -1.69 10.85
N ASP A 69 -18.96 -2.91 10.36
CA ASP A 69 -20.10 -3.81 10.49
C ASP A 69 -20.10 -4.52 11.87
N GLY A 70 -21.10 -5.38 12.09
CA GLY A 70 -21.24 -6.13 13.33
C GLY A 70 -20.11 -7.11 13.66
N PHE A 71 -19.26 -7.44 12.68
CA PHE A 71 -18.06 -8.27 12.82
C PHE A 71 -16.75 -7.46 12.92
N SER A 72 -16.86 -6.14 13.11
CA SER A 72 -15.72 -5.21 13.15
C SER A 72 -14.92 -5.13 11.84
N ARG A 73 -15.54 -5.44 10.68
CA ARG A 73 -14.94 -5.25 9.38
C ARG A 73 -15.20 -3.82 8.92
N LEU A 74 -14.20 -3.21 8.27
CA LEU A 74 -14.32 -1.84 7.75
C LEU A 74 -15.44 -1.77 6.72
N LYS A 75 -16.34 -0.83 6.90
CA LYS A 75 -17.44 -0.55 5.97
C LYS A 75 -17.22 0.75 5.21
N ASP A 76 -17.00 1.84 5.93
CA ASP A 76 -16.77 3.14 5.33
C ASP A 76 -15.52 3.78 5.91
N ALA A 77 -14.72 4.37 5.03
CA ALA A 77 -13.68 5.32 5.37
C ALA A 77 -13.98 6.62 4.60
N ILE A 78 -14.57 7.57 5.28
CA ILE A 78 -15.00 8.85 4.71
C ILE A 78 -13.91 9.88 4.94
N TYR A 79 -13.32 10.33 3.85
CA TYR A 79 -12.25 11.32 3.84
C TYR A 79 -12.78 12.73 4.11
N GLY A 80 -11.98 13.50 4.83
CA GLY A 80 -12.17 14.94 5.01
C GLY A 80 -10.87 15.62 5.42
N GLU A 81 -10.88 16.94 5.42
CA GLU A 81 -9.75 17.80 5.79
C GLU A 81 -10.10 18.74 6.94
N GLY A 82 -9.06 19.20 7.66
CA GLY A 82 -9.17 20.02 8.86
C GLY A 82 -9.46 19.19 10.13
N GLU A 83 -9.40 19.82 11.30
CA GLU A 83 -9.60 19.16 12.61
C GLU A 83 -10.96 18.45 12.73
N GLN A 84 -11.99 18.97 12.11
CA GLN A 84 -13.34 18.40 12.15
C GLN A 84 -13.64 17.49 10.96
N LEU A 85 -12.67 17.27 10.06
CA LEU A 85 -12.84 16.51 8.83
C LEU A 85 -14.11 16.94 8.06
N SER A 86 -14.30 18.25 7.94
CA SER A 86 -15.50 18.85 7.33
C SER A 86 -15.22 19.55 6.01
N ASN A 87 -13.96 19.75 5.65
CA ASN A 87 -13.54 20.38 4.41
C ASN A 87 -13.17 19.32 3.37
N ASN A 88 -13.26 19.66 2.10
CA ASN A 88 -12.81 18.81 0.99
C ASN A 88 -13.30 17.36 1.10
N LEU A 89 -14.55 17.21 1.51
CA LEU A 89 -15.17 15.91 1.77
C LEU A 89 -15.15 15.01 0.55
N ASN A 90 -15.06 13.73 0.80
CA ASN A 90 -15.22 12.65 -0.19
C ASN A 90 -14.15 12.60 -1.30
N ARG A 91 -13.03 13.31 -1.15
CA ARG A 91 -11.98 13.29 -2.18
C ARG A 91 -11.31 11.93 -2.34
N PHE A 92 -11.15 11.20 -1.24
CA PHE A 92 -10.44 9.93 -1.19
C PHE A 92 -11.16 8.89 -0.32
N ASN A 93 -12.48 8.81 -0.44
CA ASN A 93 -13.25 7.77 0.26
C ASN A 93 -12.87 6.39 -0.21
N GLU A 94 -12.92 5.43 0.72
CA GLU A 94 -12.88 4.00 0.43
C GLU A 94 -14.01 3.31 1.20
N GLN A 95 -14.91 2.62 0.50
CA GLN A 95 -16.14 2.09 1.09
C GLN A 95 -16.42 0.68 0.58
N VAL A 96 -16.64 -0.26 1.50
CA VAL A 96 -17.04 -1.63 1.16
C VAL A 96 -18.55 -1.71 1.15
N THR A 97 -19.12 -2.02 -0.01
CA THR A 97 -20.58 -2.07 -0.18
C THR A 97 -21.19 -3.38 0.30
N GLY A 98 -20.38 -4.43 0.45
CA GLY A 98 -20.82 -5.73 0.95
C GLY A 98 -19.69 -6.69 1.24
N TYR A 99 -19.97 -7.61 2.17
CA TYR A 99 -19.15 -8.77 2.47
C TYR A 99 -19.98 -10.03 2.37
N ASP A 100 -19.39 -11.12 1.91
CA ASP A 100 -20.01 -12.43 2.04
C ASP A 100 -19.88 -13.02 3.46
N LYS A 101 -20.36 -14.25 3.65
CA LYS A 101 -20.28 -14.94 4.95
C LYS A 101 -18.84 -15.34 5.34
N ASN A 102 -17.95 -15.48 4.36
CA ASN A 102 -16.54 -15.81 4.57
C ASN A 102 -15.68 -14.56 4.85
N GLY A 103 -16.23 -13.36 4.62
CA GLY A 103 -15.54 -12.10 4.78
C GLY A 103 -14.91 -11.56 3.48
N ASN A 104 -15.19 -12.18 2.34
CA ASN A 104 -14.76 -11.66 1.05
C ASN A 104 -15.51 -10.36 0.74
N ILE A 105 -14.79 -9.38 0.21
CA ILE A 105 -15.36 -8.10 -0.23
C ILE A 105 -16.12 -8.32 -1.53
N LEU A 106 -17.42 -8.04 -1.53
CA LEU A 106 -18.27 -8.20 -2.71
C LEU A 106 -18.33 -6.93 -3.57
N GLY A 107 -18.02 -5.78 -2.99
CA GLY A 107 -17.98 -4.54 -3.73
C GLY A 107 -17.24 -3.45 -2.98
N LEU A 108 -16.55 -2.61 -3.74
CA LEU A 108 -15.72 -1.53 -3.25
C LEU A 108 -15.95 -0.27 -4.07
N LEU A 109 -16.14 0.85 -3.38
CA LEU A 109 -16.14 2.18 -3.99
C LEU A 109 -14.89 2.91 -3.54
N ARG A 110 -14.14 3.47 -4.49
CA ARG A 110 -12.99 4.32 -4.21
C ARG A 110 -13.11 5.64 -4.96
N TYR A 111 -12.92 6.73 -4.22
CA TYR A 111 -12.88 8.07 -4.78
C TYR A 111 -11.44 8.54 -4.81
N GLY A 112 -11.06 9.26 -5.85
CA GLY A 112 -9.70 9.76 -6.01
C GLY A 112 -9.68 11.03 -6.86
N GLN A 113 -8.49 11.56 -7.02
CA GLN A 113 -8.25 12.69 -7.92
C GLN A 113 -8.34 12.20 -9.37
N THR A 114 -9.19 12.82 -10.17
CA THR A 114 -9.42 12.47 -11.58
C THR A 114 -8.76 13.44 -12.55
N ASN A 115 -8.39 14.64 -12.07
CA ASN A 115 -7.54 15.57 -12.79
C ASN A 115 -6.91 16.57 -11.79
N THR A 116 -6.15 17.56 -12.25
CA THR A 116 -5.42 18.51 -11.39
C THR A 116 -6.28 19.19 -10.31
N MET A 117 -7.58 19.34 -10.53
CA MET A 117 -8.49 20.06 -9.63
C MET A 117 -9.80 19.29 -9.34
N SER A 118 -10.00 18.12 -9.93
CA SER A 118 -11.25 17.38 -9.81
C SER A 118 -11.04 16.05 -9.09
N TYR A 119 -12.07 15.65 -8.34
CA TYR A 119 -12.14 14.39 -7.61
C TYR A 119 -13.45 13.69 -7.96
N GLY A 120 -13.42 12.37 -8.00
CA GLY A 120 -14.59 11.56 -8.36
C GLY A 120 -14.40 10.09 -8.06
N LEU A 121 -15.39 9.31 -8.43
CA LEU A 121 -15.37 7.86 -8.32
C LEU A 121 -14.36 7.31 -9.34
N ILE A 122 -13.32 6.63 -8.85
CA ILE A 122 -12.28 5.99 -9.67
C ILE A 122 -12.45 4.47 -9.73
N ASP A 123 -13.05 3.86 -8.70
CA ASP A 123 -13.41 2.45 -8.69
C ASP A 123 -14.84 2.27 -8.19
N ASN A 124 -15.61 1.42 -8.86
CA ASN A 124 -16.93 0.93 -8.47
C ASN A 124 -16.97 -0.57 -8.75
N LEU A 125 -16.25 -1.31 -7.90
CA LEU A 125 -15.96 -2.71 -8.11
C LEU A 125 -17.12 -3.60 -7.67
N ASN A 126 -17.38 -4.59 -8.50
CA ASN A 126 -18.20 -5.75 -8.18
C ASN A 126 -17.33 -7.00 -8.30
N LEU A 127 -17.09 -7.70 -7.17
CA LEU A 127 -16.21 -8.85 -7.08
C LEU A 127 -17.03 -10.13 -6.99
N VAL A 128 -16.73 -11.09 -7.84
CA VAL A 128 -17.40 -12.40 -7.92
C VAL A 128 -16.44 -13.48 -7.47
N TYR A 129 -16.90 -14.36 -6.59
CA TYR A 129 -16.09 -15.41 -5.99
C TYR A 129 -16.70 -16.80 -6.18
N ASN A 130 -15.85 -17.81 -6.29
CA ASN A 130 -16.15 -19.21 -6.09
C ASN A 130 -15.49 -19.69 -4.78
N GLY A 131 -16.30 -19.80 -3.73
CA GLY A 131 -15.77 -19.96 -2.37
C GLY A 131 -14.97 -18.74 -1.93
N ASN A 132 -13.64 -18.89 -1.80
CA ASN A 132 -12.72 -17.80 -1.45
C ASN A 132 -11.79 -17.42 -2.62
N GLN A 133 -12.02 -17.98 -3.81
CA GLN A 133 -11.26 -17.67 -5.01
C GLN A 133 -12.00 -16.61 -5.82
N LEU A 134 -11.34 -15.52 -6.11
CA LEU A 134 -11.88 -14.44 -6.96
C LEU A 134 -11.98 -14.96 -8.40
N GLU A 135 -13.17 -14.88 -9.01
CA GLU A 135 -13.38 -15.30 -10.41
C GLU A 135 -13.32 -14.11 -11.37
N SER A 136 -13.93 -13.00 -10.99
CA SER A 136 -13.91 -11.78 -11.82
C SER A 136 -14.13 -10.53 -10.98
N VAL A 137 -13.70 -9.39 -11.52
CA VAL A 137 -13.94 -8.06 -10.99
C VAL A 137 -14.44 -7.18 -12.13
N ASN A 138 -15.58 -6.55 -11.94
CA ASN A 138 -16.11 -5.56 -12.88
C ASN A 138 -16.03 -4.18 -12.26
N ASP A 139 -15.39 -3.24 -12.93
CA ASP A 139 -15.39 -1.84 -12.54
C ASP A 139 -16.44 -1.06 -13.34
N ASN A 140 -17.41 -0.50 -12.64
CA ASN A 140 -18.46 0.34 -13.23
C ASN A 140 -18.14 1.84 -13.12
N ALA A 141 -16.96 2.22 -12.66
CA ALA A 141 -16.52 3.60 -12.66
C ALA A 141 -16.15 4.06 -14.08
N THR A 142 -16.33 5.34 -14.33
CA THR A 142 -15.91 5.98 -15.59
C THR A 142 -14.75 6.96 -15.39
N GLY A 143 -14.42 7.25 -14.13
CA GLY A 143 -13.28 8.08 -13.76
C GLY A 143 -12.02 7.22 -13.65
N HIS A 144 -10.88 7.84 -13.90
CA HIS A 144 -9.56 7.23 -13.71
C HIS A 144 -8.71 8.09 -12.80
N VAL A 145 -7.79 7.43 -12.07
CA VAL A 145 -6.88 8.14 -11.18
C VAL A 145 -5.92 9.04 -11.96
N PHE A 146 -5.75 10.25 -11.45
CA PHE A 146 -4.77 11.19 -11.95
C PHE A 146 -3.44 11.04 -11.20
N GLY A 147 -2.32 11.06 -11.93
CA GLY A 147 -0.99 11.00 -11.33
C GLY A 147 -0.55 9.60 -10.92
N ASN A 148 0.07 9.48 -9.75
CA ASN A 148 0.72 8.24 -9.27
C ASN A 148 -0.15 7.41 -8.30
N GLY A 149 -1.42 7.76 -8.14
CA GLY A 149 -2.34 7.01 -7.30
C GLY A 149 -2.56 5.58 -7.80
N MET A 150 -3.17 4.76 -6.95
CA MET A 150 -3.55 3.39 -7.30
C MET A 150 -5.06 3.33 -7.52
N GLU A 151 -5.46 2.65 -8.58
CA GLU A 151 -6.83 2.27 -8.90
C GLU A 151 -6.84 0.84 -9.41
N PHE A 152 -7.98 0.18 -9.36
CA PHE A 152 -8.17 -1.07 -10.09
C PHE A 152 -8.20 -0.77 -11.60
N LYS A 153 -7.53 -1.61 -12.38
CA LYS A 153 -7.54 -1.51 -13.85
C LYS A 153 -8.30 -2.68 -14.43
N ASP A 154 -9.53 -2.45 -14.78
CA ASP A 154 -10.36 -3.43 -15.48
C ASP A 154 -9.82 -3.65 -16.89
N GLY A 155 -8.93 -4.61 -17.01
CA GLY A 155 -8.24 -4.96 -18.27
C GLY A 155 -8.92 -6.09 -19.05
N ALA A 156 -9.92 -6.73 -18.45
CA ALA A 156 -10.64 -7.86 -19.02
C ALA A 156 -12.16 -7.70 -18.79
N SER A 157 -12.95 -8.38 -19.61
CA SER A 157 -14.40 -8.43 -19.44
C SER A 157 -14.86 -9.85 -19.75
N LYS A 158 -14.58 -10.77 -18.81
CA LYS A 158 -14.89 -12.18 -18.93
C LYS A 158 -15.58 -12.69 -17.67
N GLU A 159 -16.27 -13.82 -17.79
CA GLU A 159 -16.88 -14.51 -16.66
C GLU A 159 -15.82 -15.02 -15.65
N ILE A 160 -14.66 -15.49 -16.19
CA ILE A 160 -13.50 -15.92 -15.40
C ILE A 160 -12.28 -15.13 -15.87
N GLU A 161 -11.71 -14.35 -14.97
CA GLU A 161 -10.54 -13.50 -15.21
C GLU A 161 -9.31 -13.97 -14.43
N TYR A 162 -9.54 -14.76 -13.38
CA TYR A 162 -8.53 -15.32 -12.49
C TYR A 162 -8.57 -16.83 -12.52
N GLU A 163 -7.42 -17.46 -12.70
CA GLU A 163 -7.29 -18.93 -12.66
C GLU A 163 -6.36 -19.33 -11.53
N TYR A 164 -6.59 -20.53 -10.96
CA TYR A 164 -5.86 -21.02 -9.81
C TYR A 164 -5.39 -22.47 -10.05
N ASP A 165 -4.28 -22.84 -9.40
CA ASP A 165 -3.84 -24.23 -9.35
C ASP A 165 -4.62 -25.03 -8.28
N VAL A 166 -4.30 -26.33 -8.16
CA VAL A 166 -4.96 -27.23 -7.20
C VAL A 166 -4.65 -26.90 -5.73
N ASN A 167 -3.61 -26.09 -5.48
CA ASN A 167 -3.25 -25.60 -4.15
C ASN A 167 -3.95 -24.26 -3.82
N GLY A 168 -4.68 -23.69 -4.78
CA GLY A 168 -5.32 -22.39 -4.65
C GLY A 168 -4.41 -21.20 -4.93
N ASN A 169 -3.24 -21.40 -5.51
CA ASN A 169 -2.37 -20.31 -5.94
C ASN A 169 -2.88 -19.72 -7.24
N LEU A 170 -2.86 -18.38 -7.36
CA LEU A 170 -3.25 -17.66 -8.57
C LEU A 170 -2.28 -17.98 -9.71
N THR A 171 -2.77 -18.53 -10.81
CA THR A 171 -1.94 -18.85 -11.97
C THR A 171 -2.12 -17.87 -13.14
N LYS A 172 -3.21 -17.11 -13.13
CA LYS A 172 -3.52 -16.14 -14.19
C LYS A 172 -4.33 -14.97 -13.67
N ASP A 173 -4.06 -13.79 -14.20
CA ASP A 173 -4.80 -12.55 -13.93
C ASP A 173 -4.90 -11.76 -15.25
N LEU A 174 -6.09 -11.75 -15.84
CA LEU A 174 -6.31 -11.10 -17.13
C LEU A 174 -6.33 -9.57 -17.00
N ASN A 175 -6.71 -9.02 -15.84
CA ASN A 175 -6.75 -7.58 -15.60
C ASN A 175 -5.34 -6.99 -15.59
N LYS A 176 -4.39 -7.69 -15.01
CA LYS A 176 -2.96 -7.32 -15.02
C LYS A 176 -2.20 -7.87 -16.22
N LYS A 177 -2.88 -8.51 -17.18
CA LYS A 177 -2.27 -9.16 -18.34
C LYS A 177 -1.23 -10.21 -17.97
N ILE A 178 -1.44 -10.89 -16.85
CA ILE A 178 -0.61 -12.01 -16.40
C ILE A 178 -1.10 -13.28 -17.11
N ALA A 179 -0.25 -13.83 -17.96
CA ALA A 179 -0.55 -15.02 -18.75
C ALA A 179 -0.31 -16.31 -17.96
N ASP A 180 0.68 -16.31 -17.06
CA ASP A 180 1.05 -17.49 -16.27
C ASP A 180 1.83 -17.06 -15.01
N ILE A 181 1.53 -17.72 -13.86
CA ILE A 181 2.34 -17.63 -12.65
C ILE A 181 2.77 -19.05 -12.26
N GLN A 182 4.07 -19.27 -12.19
CA GLN A 182 4.68 -20.51 -11.77
C GLN A 182 5.08 -20.42 -10.30
N TYR A 183 4.86 -21.52 -9.57
CA TYR A 183 5.16 -21.60 -8.15
C TYR A 183 6.20 -22.68 -7.88
N ASN A 184 7.06 -22.44 -6.89
CA ASN A 184 8.01 -23.44 -6.41
C ASN A 184 7.37 -24.41 -5.41
N CYS A 185 8.15 -25.38 -4.90
CA CYS A 185 7.66 -26.36 -3.93
C CYS A 185 7.23 -25.79 -2.57
N LEU A 186 7.52 -24.51 -2.29
CA LEU A 186 7.08 -23.78 -1.10
C LEU A 186 5.79 -22.99 -1.34
N ASN A 187 5.14 -23.13 -2.52
CA ASN A 187 4.02 -22.30 -2.98
C ASN A 187 4.36 -20.80 -3.03
N LEU A 188 5.62 -20.45 -3.30
CA LEU A 188 6.05 -19.09 -3.55
C LEU A 188 6.11 -18.84 -5.06
N PRO A 189 5.70 -17.68 -5.58
CA PRO A 189 5.76 -17.37 -7.01
C PRO A 189 7.21 -17.36 -7.48
N GLU A 190 7.56 -18.25 -8.39
CA GLU A 190 8.89 -18.35 -8.98
C GLU A 190 9.01 -17.48 -10.23
N LYS A 191 7.92 -17.40 -11.01
CA LYS A 191 7.87 -16.58 -12.20
C LYS A 191 6.47 -16.03 -12.48
N VAL A 192 6.38 -14.76 -12.78
CA VAL A 192 5.20 -14.08 -13.31
C VAL A 192 5.49 -13.75 -14.77
N GLN A 193 4.71 -14.31 -15.69
CA GLN A 193 4.84 -14.10 -17.12
C GLN A 193 3.69 -13.23 -17.62
N PHE A 194 4.00 -12.08 -18.20
CA PHE A 194 3.00 -11.17 -18.77
C PHE A 194 2.76 -11.48 -20.25
N GLU A 195 1.57 -11.12 -20.75
CA GLU A 195 1.31 -11.03 -22.16
C GLU A 195 2.33 -10.09 -22.83
N GLY A 196 2.79 -10.42 -24.04
CA GLY A 196 3.83 -9.62 -24.70
C GLY A 196 5.27 -9.96 -24.32
N GLY A 197 5.49 -10.95 -23.45
CA GLY A 197 6.81 -11.56 -23.22
C GLY A 197 7.64 -10.94 -22.08
N ASN A 198 7.14 -9.93 -21.38
CA ASN A 198 7.75 -9.42 -20.14
C ASN A 198 7.61 -10.45 -19.01
N SER A 199 8.53 -10.45 -18.05
CA SER A 199 8.44 -11.37 -16.91
C SER A 199 9.14 -10.82 -15.68
N ILE A 200 8.69 -11.31 -14.52
CA ILE A 200 9.37 -11.13 -13.24
C ILE A 200 9.68 -12.53 -12.71
N SER A 201 10.91 -12.80 -12.34
CA SER A 201 11.31 -14.08 -11.75
C SER A 201 11.91 -13.86 -10.38
N TYR A 202 11.61 -14.77 -9.46
CA TYR A 202 12.08 -14.72 -8.08
C TYR A 202 12.92 -15.95 -7.77
N LEU A 203 13.95 -15.77 -6.95
CA LEU A 203 14.75 -16.84 -6.39
C LEU A 203 14.64 -16.76 -4.87
N TYR A 204 14.37 -17.90 -4.26
CA TYR A 204 14.23 -18.03 -2.81
C TYR A 204 15.23 -19.02 -2.23
N ALA A 205 15.63 -18.80 -0.99
CA ALA A 205 16.28 -19.81 -0.16
C ALA A 205 15.29 -20.90 0.28
N ALA A 206 15.79 -21.96 0.87
CA ALA A 206 14.97 -23.09 1.33
C ALA A 206 13.98 -22.73 2.46
N ASP A 207 14.21 -21.65 3.16
CA ASP A 207 13.34 -21.09 4.22
C ASP A 207 12.29 -20.09 3.67
N GLY A 208 12.27 -19.87 2.34
CA GLY A 208 11.37 -18.91 1.69
C GLY A 208 11.90 -17.47 1.66
N THR A 209 13.10 -17.20 2.16
CA THR A 209 13.73 -15.88 2.06
C THR A 209 14.00 -15.53 0.59
N LYS A 210 13.49 -14.39 0.13
CA LYS A 210 13.75 -13.88 -1.23
C LYS A 210 15.22 -13.47 -1.38
N LEU A 211 15.91 -14.06 -2.35
CA LEU A 211 17.34 -13.82 -2.63
C LEU A 211 17.54 -12.95 -3.87
N ARG A 212 16.64 -13.07 -4.85
CA ARG A 212 16.78 -12.34 -6.12
C ARG A 212 15.42 -12.09 -6.76
N THR A 213 15.29 -10.92 -7.37
CA THR A 213 14.25 -10.62 -8.35
C THR A 213 14.91 -10.26 -9.68
N THR A 214 14.40 -10.83 -10.77
CA THR A 214 14.84 -10.53 -12.14
C THR A 214 13.68 -9.96 -12.91
N TYR A 215 13.78 -8.73 -13.36
CA TYR A 215 12.79 -8.04 -14.17
C TYR A 215 13.24 -8.09 -15.64
N LYS A 216 12.36 -8.58 -16.51
CA LYS A 216 12.57 -8.55 -17.95
C LYS A 216 11.47 -7.71 -18.59
N THR A 217 11.85 -6.59 -19.21
CA THR A 217 10.95 -5.69 -19.93
C THR A 217 11.52 -5.42 -21.32
N GLY A 218 10.88 -6.02 -22.33
CA GLY A 218 11.42 -6.04 -23.69
C GLY A 218 12.79 -6.72 -23.74
N ASN A 219 13.81 -5.99 -24.18
CA ASN A 219 15.19 -6.47 -24.23
C ASN A 219 16.02 -6.11 -23.00
N ALA A 220 15.46 -5.32 -22.07
CA ALA A 220 16.15 -4.93 -20.85
C ALA A 220 15.95 -5.99 -19.74
N THR A 221 17.01 -6.22 -18.97
CA THR A 221 16.96 -7.08 -17.80
C THR A 221 17.58 -6.33 -16.63
N THR A 222 16.84 -6.23 -15.52
CA THR A 222 17.32 -5.68 -14.26
C THR A 222 17.29 -6.79 -13.20
N ILE A 223 18.37 -6.91 -12.45
CA ILE A 223 18.52 -7.92 -11.39
C ILE A 223 18.69 -7.20 -10.06
N THR A 224 17.83 -7.53 -9.10
CA THR A 224 17.96 -7.10 -7.70
C THR A 224 18.30 -8.31 -6.85
N ASP A 225 19.46 -8.26 -6.15
CA ASP A 225 19.89 -9.28 -5.20
C ASP A 225 19.69 -8.77 -3.76
N TYR A 226 19.18 -9.64 -2.90
CA TYR A 226 18.90 -9.39 -1.49
C TYR A 226 19.86 -10.23 -0.63
N CYS A 227 20.84 -9.60 -0.01
CA CYS A 227 21.81 -10.24 0.85
C CYS A 227 21.62 -9.75 2.30
N GLY A 228 20.62 -10.28 2.99
CA GLY A 228 20.18 -9.74 4.27
C GLY A 228 19.62 -8.31 4.09
N ASN A 229 20.29 -7.34 4.69
CA ASN A 229 19.94 -5.93 4.56
C ASN A 229 20.62 -5.21 3.38
N ALA A 230 21.56 -5.86 2.68
CA ALA A 230 22.28 -5.28 1.54
C ALA A 230 21.53 -5.58 0.23
N ILE A 231 21.20 -4.53 -0.52
CA ILE A 231 20.48 -4.58 -1.79
C ILE A 231 21.44 -4.23 -2.93
N TYR A 232 21.57 -5.16 -3.86
CA TYR A 232 22.38 -4.99 -5.06
C TYR A 232 21.47 -4.84 -6.27
N GLU A 233 21.84 -3.99 -7.19
CA GLU A 233 21.23 -3.89 -8.51
C GLU A 233 22.30 -4.18 -9.58
N ASN A 234 22.04 -5.16 -10.44
CA ASN A 234 22.96 -5.61 -11.48
C ASN A 234 24.39 -5.89 -10.94
N GLY A 235 24.48 -6.47 -9.74
CA GLY A 235 25.74 -6.80 -9.08
C GLY A 235 26.42 -5.64 -8.36
N VAL A 236 25.85 -4.44 -8.34
CA VAL A 236 26.39 -3.26 -7.65
C VAL A 236 25.59 -3.05 -6.35
N LEU A 237 26.29 -2.93 -5.21
CA LEU A 237 25.66 -2.59 -3.94
C LEU A 237 25.12 -1.15 -4.00
N ILE A 238 23.80 -1.01 -3.93
CA ILE A 238 23.13 0.29 -4.07
C ILE A 238 22.59 0.83 -2.74
N LYS A 239 22.06 -0.06 -1.88
CA LYS A 239 21.42 0.30 -0.62
C LYS A 239 21.78 -0.70 0.48
N VAL A 240 21.83 -0.20 1.71
CA VAL A 240 21.83 -1.03 2.92
C VAL A 240 20.62 -0.62 3.77
N LEU A 241 19.71 -1.55 4.00
CA LEU A 241 18.54 -1.32 4.85
C LEU A 241 18.98 -1.24 6.31
N THR A 242 18.34 -0.39 7.07
CA THR A 242 18.50 -0.24 8.53
C THR A 242 17.15 -0.44 9.20
N GLU A 243 17.11 -0.49 10.51
CA GLU A 243 15.86 -0.56 11.28
C GLU A 243 14.95 0.65 10.98
N ASP A 244 15.56 1.82 10.77
CA ASP A 244 14.87 3.09 10.66
C ASP A 244 14.85 3.67 9.23
N GLY A 245 15.26 2.87 8.21
CA GLY A 245 15.32 3.37 6.84
C GLY A 245 16.38 2.67 5.98
N TYR A 246 17.22 3.43 5.29
CA TYR A 246 18.30 2.88 4.47
C TYR A 246 19.46 3.87 4.25
N ILE A 247 20.58 3.33 3.80
CA ILE A 247 21.76 4.09 3.37
C ILE A 247 21.90 3.91 1.86
N THR A 248 22.02 5.01 1.12
CA THR A 248 22.45 4.99 -0.27
C THR A 248 23.98 4.90 -0.32
N VAL A 249 24.52 3.82 -0.91
CA VAL A 249 25.96 3.52 -0.85
C VAL A 249 26.79 4.48 -1.69
N SER A 250 26.28 4.96 -2.82
CA SER A 250 27.03 5.82 -3.74
C SER A 250 27.49 7.14 -3.14
N ASN A 251 26.79 7.65 -2.11
CA ASN A 251 27.07 8.92 -1.44
C ASN A 251 27.11 8.81 0.09
N ASN A 252 26.93 7.59 0.65
CA ASN A 252 26.84 7.32 2.08
C ASN A 252 25.75 8.15 2.79
N GLN A 253 24.66 8.44 2.11
CA GLN A 253 23.55 9.23 2.65
C GLN A 253 22.54 8.35 3.36
N PHE A 254 22.18 8.72 4.60
CA PHE A 254 21.10 8.10 5.36
C PHE A 254 19.75 8.67 4.93
N HIS A 255 18.77 7.80 4.88
CA HIS A 255 17.36 8.10 4.62
C HIS A 255 16.52 7.45 5.70
N TYR A 256 15.69 8.24 6.37
CA TYR A 256 14.89 7.81 7.50
C TYR A 256 13.43 7.64 7.10
N PHE A 257 12.80 6.57 7.57
CA PHE A 257 11.37 6.32 7.41
C PHE A 257 10.62 6.83 8.63
N ILE A 258 9.67 7.73 8.42
CA ILE A 258 8.69 8.11 9.42
C ILE A 258 7.42 7.32 9.11
N GLN A 259 6.98 6.53 10.08
CA GLN A 259 5.92 5.55 9.91
C GLN A 259 4.67 5.93 10.71
N ASP A 260 3.51 5.51 10.23
CA ASP A 260 2.28 5.60 10.98
C ASP A 260 2.07 4.38 11.91
N HIS A 261 0.89 4.32 12.54
CA HIS A 261 0.50 3.27 13.48
C HIS A 261 0.48 1.85 12.91
N GLN A 262 0.45 1.69 11.60
CA GLN A 262 0.49 0.39 10.91
C GLN A 262 1.87 0.05 10.36
N GLY A 263 2.86 0.93 10.55
CA GLY A 263 4.18 0.77 9.94
C GLY A 263 4.23 1.14 8.46
N ASN A 264 3.25 1.94 7.99
CA ASN A 264 3.29 2.48 6.63
C ASN A 264 4.34 3.58 6.55
N ASN A 265 5.22 3.53 5.56
CA ASN A 265 6.20 4.59 5.33
C ASN A 265 5.48 5.84 4.81
N ARG A 266 5.24 6.81 5.71
CA ARG A 266 4.51 8.05 5.41
C ARG A 266 5.42 9.13 4.84
N VAL A 267 6.61 9.28 5.39
CA VAL A 267 7.58 10.28 4.94
C VAL A 267 8.96 9.66 4.89
N VAL A 268 9.72 9.95 3.84
CA VAL A 268 11.15 9.64 3.75
C VAL A 268 11.92 10.94 3.88
N VAL A 269 12.83 10.98 4.85
CA VAL A 269 13.64 12.17 5.16
C VAL A 269 15.11 11.84 4.96
N ALA A 270 15.80 12.64 4.15
CA ALA A 270 17.25 12.52 3.98
C ALA A 270 18.01 12.96 5.24
N GLN A 271 19.24 12.55 5.38
CA GLN A 271 20.15 12.89 6.49
C GLN A 271 20.27 14.40 6.76
N ASN A 272 20.12 15.23 5.74
CA ASN A 272 20.16 16.69 5.86
C ASN A 272 18.82 17.31 6.34
N GLY A 273 17.78 16.50 6.54
CA GLY A 273 16.43 16.94 6.94
C GLY A 273 15.49 17.25 5.77
N THR A 274 15.90 17.00 4.53
CA THR A 274 15.03 17.22 3.36
C THR A 274 14.00 16.09 3.25
N VAL A 275 12.73 16.44 3.08
CA VAL A 275 11.68 15.48 2.75
C VAL A 275 11.83 15.08 1.29
N GLU A 276 12.05 13.80 1.04
CA GLU A 276 12.26 13.24 -0.31
C GLU A 276 11.00 12.56 -0.86
N GLU A 277 10.17 12.03 0.04
CA GLU A 277 8.97 11.30 -0.35
C GLU A 277 7.89 11.47 0.72
N VAL A 278 6.64 11.61 0.27
CA VAL A 278 5.44 11.62 1.11
C VAL A 278 4.44 10.63 0.52
N ASN A 279 3.95 9.71 1.33
CA ASN A 279 2.95 8.72 0.94
C ASN A 279 1.72 8.84 1.81
N ASP A 280 0.58 9.03 1.18
CA ASP A 280 -0.73 8.90 1.79
C ASP A 280 -1.44 7.68 1.21
N TYR A 281 -2.21 6.98 2.05
CA TYR A 281 -2.80 5.70 1.69
C TYR A 281 -4.30 5.69 1.90
N TYR A 282 -4.99 4.96 1.03
CA TYR A 282 -6.31 4.44 1.33
C TYR A 282 -6.22 3.43 2.48
N PRO A 283 -7.30 3.18 3.22
CA PRO A 283 -7.30 2.22 4.32
C PRO A 283 -6.81 0.81 3.97
N PHE A 284 -7.07 0.34 2.75
CA PHE A 284 -6.56 -0.95 2.26
C PHE A 284 -5.18 -0.86 1.57
N GLY A 285 -4.48 0.27 1.68
CA GLY A 285 -3.06 0.37 1.30
C GLY A 285 -2.79 0.89 -0.11
N GLY A 286 -3.80 1.19 -0.89
CA GLY A 286 -3.64 1.90 -2.15
C GLY A 286 -3.04 3.29 -1.93
N LEU A 287 -2.11 3.73 -2.79
CA LEU A 287 -1.52 5.07 -2.72
C LEU A 287 -2.51 6.13 -3.21
N LEU A 288 -2.66 7.22 -2.46
CA LEU A 288 -3.41 8.38 -2.93
C LEU A 288 -2.63 9.09 -4.04
N SER A 289 -3.35 9.66 -5.01
CA SER A 289 -2.75 10.45 -6.10
C SER A 289 -2.05 11.72 -5.62
N SER A 290 -2.40 12.23 -4.45
CA SER A 290 -1.75 13.38 -3.81
C SER A 290 -0.39 13.06 -3.19
N SER A 291 0.00 11.80 -3.15
CA SER A 291 1.30 11.37 -2.63
C SER A 291 2.45 11.98 -3.45
N LEU A 292 3.41 12.60 -2.78
CA LEU A 292 4.67 13.02 -3.39
C LEU A 292 5.58 11.80 -3.44
N SER A 293 5.49 11.02 -4.49
CA SER A 293 6.33 9.84 -4.69
C SER A 293 7.22 10.02 -5.90
N ASN A 294 8.52 10.07 -5.68
CA ASN A 294 9.56 10.15 -6.71
C ASN A 294 10.17 8.78 -7.02
N ASN A 295 9.52 7.69 -6.62
CA ASN A 295 10.06 6.32 -6.70
C ASN A 295 11.46 6.20 -6.04
N VAL A 296 11.67 6.92 -4.96
CA VAL A 296 12.96 6.97 -4.23
C VAL A 296 13.28 5.61 -3.63
N GLN A 297 12.25 4.92 -3.16
CA GLN A 297 12.38 3.60 -2.56
C GLN A 297 11.06 2.80 -2.68
N PRO A 298 11.09 1.45 -2.72
CA PRO A 298 9.91 0.64 -2.94
C PRO A 298 9.10 0.31 -1.68
N TYR A 299 9.66 0.49 -0.47
CA TYR A 299 9.01 0.09 0.79
C TYR A 299 7.92 1.09 1.19
N LYS A 300 6.64 0.69 1.14
CA LYS A 300 5.48 1.58 1.29
C LYS A 300 4.54 1.11 2.42
N TYR A 301 3.38 0.57 2.06
CA TYR A 301 2.34 0.11 2.98
C TYR A 301 2.86 -1.02 3.87
N ASN A 302 2.65 -0.94 5.19
CA ASN A 302 3.20 -1.82 6.22
C ASN A 302 4.73 -2.04 6.10
N GLY A 303 5.47 -1.10 5.51
CA GLY A 303 6.89 -1.24 5.22
C GLY A 303 7.21 -2.30 4.17
N LYS A 304 6.23 -2.79 3.41
CA LYS A 304 6.41 -3.84 2.41
C LYS A 304 6.87 -3.26 1.07
N GLU A 305 7.65 -4.06 0.35
CA GLU A 305 8.15 -3.72 -0.97
C GLU A 305 7.00 -3.74 -1.98
N LEU A 306 6.72 -2.58 -2.59
CA LEU A 306 5.76 -2.42 -3.68
C LEU A 306 6.47 -2.65 -5.00
N ASN A 307 6.02 -3.63 -5.76
CA ASN A 307 6.49 -3.88 -7.11
C ASN A 307 5.49 -3.32 -8.12
N ARG A 308 5.92 -2.30 -8.85
CA ARG A 308 5.12 -1.63 -9.90
C ARG A 308 5.53 -2.00 -11.32
N ASP A 309 6.56 -2.83 -11.47
CA ASP A 309 7.08 -3.23 -12.77
C ASP A 309 6.03 -3.97 -13.60
N ASN A 310 5.96 -3.62 -14.87
CA ASN A 310 4.98 -4.16 -15.82
C ASN A 310 3.51 -3.98 -15.39
N GLY A 311 3.22 -3.05 -14.49
CA GLY A 311 1.87 -2.80 -13.98
C GLY A 311 1.40 -3.82 -12.94
N LEU A 312 2.32 -4.50 -12.25
CA LEU A 312 1.99 -5.52 -11.26
C LEU A 312 1.26 -4.91 -10.05
N ASP A 313 1.78 -3.81 -9.50
CA ASP A 313 1.25 -3.07 -8.34
C ASP A 313 0.98 -3.95 -7.10
N TRP A 314 1.84 -4.95 -6.84
CA TRP A 314 1.73 -5.86 -5.71
C TRP A 314 2.73 -5.54 -4.60
N TYR A 315 2.27 -5.65 -3.34
CA TYR A 315 3.13 -5.62 -2.16
C TYR A 315 3.63 -7.04 -1.83
N ASP A 316 4.92 -7.17 -1.56
CA ASP A 316 5.54 -8.44 -1.17
C ASP A 316 5.44 -8.65 0.35
N TYR A 317 4.57 -9.55 0.77
CA TYR A 317 4.43 -9.97 2.17
C TYR A 317 5.21 -11.27 2.48
N GLY A 318 6.09 -11.70 1.60
CA GLY A 318 6.87 -12.92 1.73
C GLY A 318 6.09 -14.15 1.30
N ALA A 319 5.26 -14.71 2.17
CA ALA A 319 4.47 -15.90 1.86
C ALA A 319 3.40 -15.69 0.77
N ARG A 320 2.92 -14.45 0.60
CA ARG A 320 1.90 -14.08 -0.41
C ARG A 320 2.12 -12.65 -0.88
N MET A 321 1.71 -12.38 -2.10
CA MET A 321 1.59 -11.02 -2.61
C MET A 321 0.24 -10.42 -2.22
N TYR A 322 0.21 -9.10 -2.04
CA TYR A 322 -1.00 -8.35 -1.72
C TYR A 322 -1.26 -7.28 -2.78
N ASP A 323 -2.44 -7.30 -3.35
CA ASP A 323 -2.93 -6.31 -4.29
C ASP A 323 -3.84 -5.32 -3.54
N ALA A 324 -3.49 -4.04 -3.57
CA ALA A 324 -4.23 -2.95 -2.95
C ALA A 324 -5.01 -2.10 -3.98
N SER A 325 -4.88 -2.45 -5.28
CA SER A 325 -5.61 -1.77 -6.35
C SER A 325 -7.02 -2.25 -6.53
#